data_59421f38029a1cc2b7d0939bc390656e
#
_entry.id   59421f38029a1cc2b7d0939bc390656e
#
_cell.length_a   1.000
_cell.length_b   1.000
_cell.length_c   1.000
_cell.angle_alpha   90.00
_cell.angle_beta   90.00
_cell.angle_gamma   90.00
#
_symmetry.space_group_name_H-M   'P 1'
#
loop_
_entity.id
_entity.type
_entity.pdbx_description
1 polymer ?
#
loop_
_entity_poly.entity_id
_entity_poly.type
_entity_poly.pdbx_seq_one_letter_code
_entity_poly.pdbx_strand_id
1 'polypeptide(L)'
;MRIVCLGGGPAGLYFSILMKKANPASDITVIERNQPDSTFGWGIVFSDKTMDGFRHDDPGVVAEIERNFHHWDDVDVFFKDRRIVSGGHGFCGIGRLKLLQIFQARALELGVKLQFATEFKDPDDYSKEYDLVIGSDGVNSTTRRKHESHFNPRIDVRKCRFIWLGTKKKLNAFTFAFKETPWGWFNLHAY
;
A
#
# COMPACT_ATOMS: atom_id res chain seq x y z
N MET A 1 -7.58 19.93 15.41
CA MET A 1 -8.51 19.18 14.55
C MET A 1 -8.46 17.71 14.93
N ARG A 2 -9.62 17.09 15.11
CA ARG A 2 -9.74 15.64 15.38
C ARG A 2 -9.97 14.92 14.06
N ILE A 3 -9.13 13.95 13.74
CA ILE A 3 -9.14 13.23 12.46
C ILE A 3 -9.22 11.74 12.74
N VAL A 4 -10.06 11.02 12.00
CA VAL A 4 -10.06 9.57 12.00
C VAL A 4 -9.77 9.03 10.60
N CYS A 5 -8.87 8.05 10.51
CA CYS A 5 -8.63 7.26 9.30
C CYS A 5 -9.29 5.89 9.48
N LEU A 6 -10.26 5.59 8.65
CA LEU A 6 -10.96 4.30 8.63
C LEU A 6 -10.21 3.34 7.70
N GLY A 7 -9.35 2.52 8.29
CA GLY A 7 -8.45 1.59 7.62
C GLY A 7 -6.97 1.91 7.87
N GLY A 8 -6.24 0.98 8.50
CA GLY A 8 -4.81 1.06 8.83
C GLY A 8 -3.90 0.47 7.75
N GLY A 9 -4.33 0.47 6.50
CA GLY A 9 -3.49 0.14 5.35
C GLY A 9 -2.45 1.25 5.05
N PRO A 10 -1.59 1.05 4.02
CA PRO A 10 -0.56 2.03 3.69
C PRO A 10 -1.10 3.45 3.48
N ALA A 11 -2.27 3.59 2.86
CA ALA A 11 -2.87 4.90 2.59
C ALA A 11 -3.26 5.64 3.89
N GLY A 12 -3.97 4.98 4.80
CA GLY A 12 -4.42 5.59 6.06
C GLY A 12 -3.26 5.92 6.99
N LEU A 13 -2.29 5.01 7.10
CA LEU A 13 -1.10 5.22 7.92
C LEU A 13 -0.24 6.37 7.36
N TYR A 14 0.04 6.36 6.05
CA TYR A 14 0.90 7.40 5.47
C TYR A 14 0.21 8.77 5.49
N PHE A 15 -1.09 8.84 5.18
CA PHE A 15 -1.87 10.06 5.37
C PHE A 15 -1.76 10.59 6.81
N SER A 16 -1.91 9.72 7.80
CA SER A 16 -1.86 10.12 9.22
C SER A 16 -0.48 10.68 9.60
N ILE A 17 0.60 10.08 9.08
CA ILE A 17 1.99 10.56 9.26
C ILE A 17 2.13 11.97 8.69
N LEU A 18 1.77 12.17 7.41
CA LEU A 18 1.92 13.45 6.73
C LEU A 18 1.07 14.54 7.39
N MET A 19 -0.16 14.22 7.74
CA MET A 19 -1.06 15.16 8.39
C MET A 19 -0.57 15.56 9.78
N LYS A 20 -0.03 14.61 10.54
CA LYS A 20 0.53 14.89 11.87
C LYS A 20 1.80 15.74 11.80
N LYS A 21 2.63 15.54 10.76
CA LYS A 21 3.80 16.40 10.50
C LYS A 21 3.39 17.81 10.10
N ALA A 22 2.40 17.93 9.22
CA ALA A 22 1.91 19.24 8.77
C ALA A 22 1.21 20.02 9.89
N ASN A 23 0.51 19.32 10.78
CA ASN A 23 -0.19 19.93 11.91
C ASN A 23 -0.04 19.06 13.18
N PRO A 24 1.06 19.27 13.95
CA PRO A 24 1.35 18.50 15.17
C PRO A 24 0.26 18.58 16.23
N ALA A 25 -0.55 19.64 16.24
CA ALA A 25 -1.65 19.80 17.19
C ALA A 25 -2.89 18.95 16.85
N SER A 26 -2.95 18.32 15.68
CA SER A 26 -4.07 17.45 15.32
C SER A 26 -4.10 16.21 16.18
N ASP A 27 -5.28 15.83 16.64
CA ASP A 27 -5.55 14.52 17.28
C ASP A 27 -6.00 13.54 16.20
N ILE A 28 -5.12 12.57 15.87
CA ILE A 28 -5.34 11.65 14.76
C ILE A 28 -5.46 10.23 15.28
N THR A 29 -6.53 9.54 14.90
CA THR A 29 -6.77 8.14 15.20
C THR A 29 -6.87 7.34 13.90
N VAL A 30 -6.19 6.21 13.83
CA VAL A 30 -6.33 5.23 12.75
C VAL A 30 -7.02 4.00 13.32
N ILE A 31 -8.11 3.57 12.69
CA ILE A 31 -8.89 2.39 13.08
C ILE A 31 -8.63 1.29 12.06
N GLU A 32 -8.22 0.11 12.53
CA GLU A 32 -7.94 -1.06 11.69
C GLU A 32 -8.59 -2.30 12.27
N ARG A 33 -9.37 -3.01 11.45
CA ARG A 33 -10.07 -4.23 11.85
C ARG A 33 -9.17 -5.43 12.14
N ASN A 34 -8.00 -5.47 11.51
CA ASN A 34 -7.05 -6.56 11.67
C ASN A 34 -6.08 -6.29 12.82
N GLN A 35 -5.35 -7.33 13.21
CA GLN A 35 -4.24 -7.21 14.14
C GLN A 35 -3.04 -6.47 13.49
N PRO A 36 -2.13 -5.87 14.27
CA PRO A 36 -0.99 -5.11 13.76
C PRO A 36 -0.13 -5.86 12.75
N ASP A 37 0.06 -7.16 12.97
CA ASP A 37 0.92 -8.02 12.15
C ASP A 37 0.18 -8.72 11.01
N SER A 38 -1.08 -8.35 10.77
CA SER A 38 -1.87 -8.91 9.69
C SER A 38 -1.64 -8.15 8.39
N THR A 39 -1.44 -8.88 7.30
CA THR A 39 -1.33 -8.30 5.96
C THR A 39 -1.90 -9.23 4.90
N PHE A 40 -2.34 -8.65 3.79
CA PHE A 40 -2.78 -9.38 2.60
C PHE A 40 -1.77 -9.14 1.47
N GLY A 41 -1.26 -10.23 0.87
CA GLY A 41 -0.22 -10.18 -0.14
C GLY A 41 1.19 -10.15 0.46
N TRP A 42 2.21 -10.26 -0.41
CA TRP A 42 3.59 -10.52 -0.03
C TRP A 42 4.47 -9.30 -0.07
N GLY A 43 4.38 -8.51 -1.13
CA GLY A 43 5.27 -7.38 -1.36
C GLY A 43 4.58 -6.19 -1.99
N ILE A 44 5.30 -5.08 -1.98
CA ILE A 44 4.96 -3.83 -2.66
C ILE A 44 6.19 -3.39 -3.44
N VAL A 45 5.94 -2.88 -4.65
CA VAL A 45 6.98 -2.27 -5.48
C VAL A 45 6.74 -0.79 -5.59
N PHE A 46 7.81 -0.02 -5.48
CA PHE A 46 7.85 1.40 -5.73
C PHE A 46 8.80 1.72 -6.88
N SER A 47 8.51 2.75 -7.65
CA SER A 47 9.47 3.37 -8.55
C SER A 47 10.38 4.33 -7.77
N ASP A 48 11.55 4.64 -8.30
CA ASP A 48 12.45 5.66 -7.74
C ASP A 48 11.73 7.00 -7.56
N LYS A 49 10.88 7.38 -8.51
CA LYS A 49 10.05 8.60 -8.39
C LYS A 49 9.13 8.58 -7.17
N THR A 50 8.57 7.41 -6.81
CA THR A 50 7.76 7.29 -5.59
C THR A 50 8.63 7.41 -4.34
N MET A 51 9.84 6.82 -4.39
CA MET A 51 10.80 6.93 -3.29
C MET A 51 11.27 8.38 -3.09
N ASP A 52 11.45 9.14 -4.18
CA ASP A 52 11.77 10.57 -4.10
C ASP A 52 10.65 11.38 -3.42
N GLY A 53 9.38 11.06 -3.70
CA GLY A 53 8.25 11.63 -2.98
C GLY A 53 8.33 11.35 -1.48
N PHE A 54 8.59 10.11 -1.09
CA PHE A 54 8.77 9.75 0.31
C PHE A 54 9.97 10.47 0.96
N ARG A 55 11.10 10.62 0.24
CA ARG A 55 12.29 11.36 0.73
C ARG A 55 11.96 12.81 1.01
N HIS A 56 11.19 13.44 0.14
CA HIS A 56 10.73 14.80 0.34
C HIS A 56 9.82 14.93 1.57
N ASP A 57 8.88 14.02 1.72
CA ASP A 57 7.84 14.10 2.73
C ASP A 57 8.32 13.65 4.13
N ASP A 58 8.99 12.50 4.21
CA ASP A 58 9.52 11.95 5.47
C ASP A 58 10.82 11.15 5.27
N PRO A 59 11.99 11.81 5.37
CA PRO A 59 13.29 11.14 5.26
C PRO A 59 13.50 10.00 6.26
N GLY A 60 12.87 10.07 7.43
CA GLY A 60 12.97 9.01 8.46
C GLY A 60 12.29 7.72 8.00
N VAL A 61 11.10 7.82 7.40
CA VAL A 61 10.40 6.68 6.81
C VAL A 61 11.22 6.05 5.69
N VAL A 62 11.81 6.89 4.81
CA VAL A 62 12.61 6.40 3.69
C VAL A 62 13.85 5.65 4.17
N ALA A 63 14.56 6.17 5.16
CA ALA A 63 15.74 5.51 5.69
C ALA A 63 15.41 4.08 6.19
N GLU A 64 14.23 3.89 6.81
CA GLU A 64 13.78 2.56 7.22
C GLU A 64 13.35 1.66 6.05
N ILE A 65 12.70 2.23 5.03
CA ILE A 65 12.36 1.50 3.82
C ILE A 65 13.64 1.03 3.12
N GLU A 66 14.62 1.90 2.92
CA GLU A 66 15.89 1.62 2.24
C GLU A 66 16.75 0.56 2.94
N ARG A 67 16.66 0.44 4.26
CA ARG A 67 17.32 -0.66 5.00
C ARG A 67 16.68 -2.03 4.76
N ASN A 68 15.45 -2.08 4.23
CA ASN A 68 14.64 -3.28 4.16
C ASN A 68 14.14 -3.61 2.75
N PHE A 69 14.47 -2.81 1.75
CA PHE A 69 14.05 -3.06 0.38
C PHE A 69 15.12 -3.77 -0.46
N HIS A 70 14.72 -4.26 -1.61
CA HIS A 70 15.61 -4.69 -2.68
C HIS A 70 15.39 -3.81 -3.90
N HIS A 71 16.47 -3.33 -4.52
CA HIS A 71 16.42 -2.43 -5.67
C HIS A 71 16.85 -3.13 -6.96
N TRP A 72 16.20 -2.80 -8.07
CA TRP A 72 16.52 -3.27 -9.42
C TRP A 72 16.55 -2.10 -10.38
N ASP A 73 17.63 -2.00 -11.15
CA ASP A 73 17.73 -1.06 -12.27
C ASP A 73 17.10 -1.63 -13.53
N ASP A 74 17.08 -2.95 -13.65
CA ASP A 74 16.64 -3.65 -14.83
C ASP A 74 15.24 -4.25 -14.69
N VAL A 75 14.58 -4.33 -15.84
CA VAL A 75 13.35 -5.10 -16.05
C VAL A 75 13.65 -6.24 -17.03
N ASP A 76 13.38 -7.45 -16.60
CA ASP A 76 13.41 -8.65 -17.44
C ASP A 76 12.02 -8.97 -17.97
N VAL A 77 11.89 -9.12 -19.27
CA VAL A 77 10.66 -9.58 -19.93
C VAL A 77 10.91 -10.90 -20.64
N PHE A 78 10.24 -11.95 -20.20
CA PHE A 78 10.26 -13.25 -20.87
C PHE A 78 9.03 -13.39 -21.76
N PHE A 79 9.24 -13.47 -23.08
CA PHE A 79 8.18 -13.58 -24.07
C PHE A 79 8.60 -14.50 -25.23
N LYS A 80 7.81 -15.55 -25.51
CA LYS A 80 8.06 -16.51 -26.61
C LYS A 80 9.51 -17.03 -26.61
N ASP A 81 9.97 -17.55 -25.49
CA ASP A 81 11.32 -18.11 -25.27
C ASP A 81 12.48 -17.12 -25.46
N ARG A 82 12.18 -15.84 -25.52
CA ARG A 82 13.16 -14.74 -25.54
C ARG A 82 13.17 -14.01 -24.21
N ARG A 83 14.36 -13.66 -23.76
CA ARG A 83 14.56 -12.71 -22.67
C ARG A 83 14.90 -11.34 -23.28
N ILE A 84 14.14 -10.33 -22.92
CA ILE A 84 14.35 -8.93 -23.27
C ILE A 84 14.73 -8.21 -21.98
N VAL A 85 15.85 -7.51 -21.99
CA VAL A 85 16.33 -6.73 -20.84
C VAL A 85 16.15 -5.26 -21.15
N SER A 86 15.56 -4.51 -20.23
CA SER A 86 15.45 -3.06 -20.31
C SER A 86 16.02 -2.46 -19.03
N GLY A 87 17.01 -1.60 -19.14
CA GLY A 87 17.71 -0.99 -18.01
C GLY A 87 17.25 0.44 -17.69
N GLY A 88 17.68 0.94 -16.53
CA GLY A 88 17.48 2.33 -16.13
C GLY A 88 16.07 2.66 -15.65
N HIS A 89 15.34 1.68 -15.10
CA HIS A 89 13.96 1.87 -14.64
C HIS A 89 13.84 2.25 -13.18
N GLY A 90 14.72 1.80 -12.31
CA GLY A 90 14.70 2.08 -10.89
C GLY A 90 13.42 1.63 -10.18
N PHE A 91 13.39 0.36 -9.77
CA PHE A 91 12.33 -0.20 -8.95
C PHE A 91 12.88 -0.73 -7.63
N CYS A 92 12.11 -0.59 -6.56
CA CYS A 92 12.44 -1.24 -5.30
C CYS A 92 11.23 -2.01 -4.76
N GLY A 93 11.50 -3.17 -4.17
CA GLY A 93 10.51 -4.05 -3.57
C GLY A 93 10.74 -4.21 -2.08
N ILE A 94 9.67 -4.16 -1.30
CA ILE A 94 9.69 -4.38 0.14
C ILE A 94 8.55 -5.32 0.55
N GLY A 95 8.78 -6.16 1.56
CA GLY A 95 7.73 -6.97 2.15
C GLY A 95 6.59 -6.09 2.67
N ARG A 96 5.35 -6.41 2.29
CA ARG A 96 4.18 -5.60 2.65
C ARG A 96 4.01 -5.45 4.17
N LEU A 97 4.20 -6.53 4.93
CA LEU A 97 4.14 -6.46 6.39
C LEU A 97 5.20 -5.52 6.96
N LYS A 98 6.42 -5.59 6.42
CA LYS A 98 7.51 -4.71 6.87
C LYS A 98 7.22 -3.24 6.61
N LEU A 99 6.66 -2.91 5.45
CA LEU A 99 6.23 -1.54 5.15
C LEU A 99 5.16 -1.04 6.13
N LEU A 100 4.16 -1.88 6.43
CA LEU A 100 3.14 -1.53 7.41
C LEU A 100 3.74 -1.27 8.79
N GLN A 101 4.66 -2.12 9.25
CA GLN A 101 5.36 -1.95 10.53
C GLN A 101 6.17 -0.65 10.57
N ILE A 102 6.85 -0.27 9.48
CA ILE A 102 7.55 1.00 9.36
C ILE A 102 6.59 2.18 9.54
N PHE A 103 5.48 2.15 8.82
CA PHE A 103 4.47 3.22 8.91
C PHE A 103 3.79 3.27 10.29
N GLN A 104 3.48 2.12 10.88
CA GLN A 104 2.91 2.03 12.22
C GLN A 104 3.86 2.63 13.27
N ALA A 105 5.14 2.24 13.23
CA ALA A 105 6.15 2.76 14.14
C ALA A 105 6.29 4.29 14.00
N ARG A 106 6.35 4.80 12.78
CA ARG A 106 6.44 6.24 12.53
C ARG A 106 5.20 7.00 12.98
N ALA A 107 4.01 6.47 12.72
CA ALA A 107 2.75 7.07 13.16
C ALA A 107 2.70 7.19 14.68
N LEU A 108 3.07 6.11 15.41
CA LEU A 108 3.13 6.10 16.87
C LEU A 108 4.17 7.10 17.41
N GLU A 109 5.35 7.17 16.81
CA GLU A 109 6.41 8.14 17.19
C GLU A 109 5.91 9.59 17.10
N LEU A 110 5.10 9.88 16.08
CA LEU A 110 4.49 11.19 15.89
C LEU A 110 3.28 11.45 16.81
N GLY A 111 2.84 10.45 17.58
CA GLY A 111 1.69 10.56 18.48
C GLY A 111 0.33 10.32 17.81
N VAL A 112 0.29 9.60 16.68
CA VAL A 112 -0.96 9.09 16.10
C VAL A 112 -1.45 7.91 16.94
N LYS A 113 -2.75 7.86 17.21
CA LYS A 113 -3.40 6.75 17.93
C LYS A 113 -3.74 5.64 16.93
N LEU A 114 -3.25 4.42 17.16
CA LEU A 114 -3.57 3.24 16.35
C LEU A 114 -4.50 2.31 17.14
N GLN A 115 -5.69 2.04 16.61
CA GLN A 115 -6.68 1.14 17.18
C GLN A 115 -6.85 -0.07 16.26
N PHE A 116 -6.18 -1.17 16.63
CA PHE A 116 -6.27 -2.44 15.92
C PHE A 116 -7.41 -3.32 16.44
N ALA A 117 -7.73 -4.39 15.71
CA ALA A 117 -8.84 -5.30 16.00
C ALA A 117 -10.18 -4.58 16.22
N THR A 118 -10.34 -3.43 15.56
CA THR A 118 -11.51 -2.55 15.68
C THR A 118 -12.14 -2.36 14.32
N GLU A 119 -13.30 -2.97 14.11
CA GLU A 119 -14.06 -2.83 12.87
C GLU A 119 -15.11 -1.73 13.02
N PHE A 120 -15.12 -0.77 12.11
CA PHE A 120 -16.20 0.21 12.03
C PHE A 120 -17.37 -0.35 11.20
N LYS A 121 -18.59 -0.02 11.59
CA LYS A 121 -19.80 -0.46 10.88
C LYS A 121 -20.31 0.60 9.92
N ASP A 122 -20.42 1.83 10.38
CA ASP A 122 -20.89 2.96 9.60
C ASP A 122 -19.86 4.12 9.69
N PRO A 123 -19.34 4.62 8.56
CA PRO A 123 -18.41 5.74 8.58
C PRO A 123 -19.04 7.02 9.13
N ASP A 124 -20.35 7.19 9.01
CA ASP A 124 -21.04 8.40 9.48
C ASP A 124 -21.12 8.49 11.01
N ASP A 125 -20.93 7.38 11.73
CA ASP A 125 -20.89 7.40 13.19
C ASP A 125 -19.73 8.27 13.71
N TYR A 126 -18.66 8.34 12.95
CA TYR A 126 -17.46 9.13 13.32
C TYR A 126 -17.59 10.62 13.00
N SER A 127 -18.48 11.02 12.11
CA SER A 127 -18.67 12.42 11.72
C SER A 127 -19.16 13.32 12.88
N LYS A 128 -19.71 12.74 13.93
CA LYS A 128 -20.16 13.45 15.14
C LYS A 128 -19.02 13.75 16.12
N GLU A 129 -17.99 12.92 16.10
CA GLU A 129 -16.88 13.00 17.04
C GLU A 129 -15.60 13.57 16.44
N TYR A 130 -15.44 13.45 15.12
CA TYR A 130 -14.25 13.88 14.38
C TYR A 130 -14.59 15.01 13.40
N ASP A 131 -13.65 15.93 13.28
CA ASP A 131 -13.78 17.08 12.36
C ASP A 131 -13.51 16.66 10.91
N LEU A 132 -12.78 15.54 10.70
CA LEU A 132 -12.47 14.96 9.40
C LEU A 132 -12.43 13.44 9.47
N VAL A 133 -13.13 12.77 8.56
CA VAL A 133 -13.15 11.31 8.39
C VAL A 133 -12.51 10.93 7.07
N ILE A 134 -11.46 10.11 7.11
CA ILE A 134 -10.72 9.63 5.94
C ILE A 134 -11.07 8.18 5.68
N GLY A 135 -11.76 7.90 4.57
CA GLY A 135 -12.05 6.54 4.12
C GLY A 135 -10.82 5.93 3.44
N SER A 136 -10.05 5.10 4.15
CA SER A 136 -8.89 4.36 3.67
C SER A 136 -9.04 2.85 3.79
N ASP A 137 -10.28 2.37 3.75
CA ASP A 137 -10.72 0.99 4.02
C ASP A 137 -10.62 0.05 2.80
N GLY A 138 -9.87 0.46 1.77
CA GLY A 138 -9.36 -0.40 0.72
C GLY A 138 -10.34 -0.71 -0.43
N VAL A 139 -10.02 -1.76 -1.19
CA VAL A 139 -10.74 -2.10 -2.43
C VAL A 139 -12.22 -2.41 -2.19
N ASN A 140 -12.55 -3.02 -1.06
CA ASN A 140 -13.91 -3.35 -0.65
C ASN A 140 -14.52 -2.29 0.29
N SER A 141 -14.16 -1.03 0.08
CA SER A 141 -14.52 0.09 0.95
C SER A 141 -16.01 0.17 1.28
N THR A 142 -16.31 0.17 2.56
CA THR A 142 -17.64 0.43 3.11
C THR A 142 -17.98 1.90 2.99
N THR A 143 -17.00 2.78 3.23
CA THR A 143 -17.13 4.24 3.06
C THR A 143 -17.55 4.60 1.64
N ARG A 144 -16.88 4.03 0.64
CA ARG A 144 -17.23 4.26 -0.78
C ARG A 144 -18.66 3.77 -1.11
N ARG A 145 -19.04 2.58 -0.64
CA ARG A 145 -20.40 2.05 -0.87
C ARG A 145 -21.47 2.90 -0.21
N LYS A 146 -21.23 3.34 1.02
CA LYS A 146 -22.17 4.18 1.76
C LYS A 146 -22.46 5.50 1.06
N HIS A 147 -21.42 6.11 0.48
CA HIS A 147 -21.50 7.40 -0.20
C HIS A 147 -21.42 7.29 -1.73
N GLU A 148 -21.87 6.17 -2.29
CA GLU A 148 -21.76 5.88 -3.73
C GLU A 148 -22.40 6.96 -4.60
N SER A 149 -23.59 7.44 -4.21
CA SER A 149 -24.29 8.50 -4.95
C SER A 149 -23.54 9.83 -4.98
N HIS A 150 -22.73 10.10 -3.95
CA HIS A 150 -21.92 11.31 -3.87
C HIS A 150 -20.59 11.18 -4.61
N PHE A 151 -19.89 10.07 -4.42
CA PHE A 151 -18.58 9.81 -5.04
C PHE A 151 -18.68 9.40 -6.51
N ASN A 152 -19.84 8.87 -6.91
CA ASN A 152 -20.10 8.37 -8.27
C ASN A 152 -18.94 7.49 -8.82
N PRO A 153 -18.50 6.44 -8.08
CA PRO A 153 -17.34 5.64 -8.44
C PRO A 153 -17.60 4.81 -9.68
N ARG A 154 -16.61 4.74 -10.58
CA ARG A 154 -16.63 3.81 -11.69
C ARG A 154 -15.82 2.56 -11.33
N ILE A 155 -16.50 1.41 -11.20
CA ILE A 155 -15.87 0.12 -10.86
C ILE A 155 -15.93 -0.79 -12.07
N ASP A 156 -14.76 -1.24 -12.54
CA ASP A 156 -14.63 -2.21 -13.63
C ASP A 156 -14.06 -3.53 -13.07
N VAL A 157 -14.92 -4.54 -12.97
CA VAL A 157 -14.54 -5.87 -12.46
C VAL A 157 -14.04 -6.73 -13.61
N ARG A 158 -12.73 -6.98 -13.62
CA ARG A 158 -12.08 -7.79 -14.66
C ARG A 158 -12.36 -9.29 -14.48
N LYS A 159 -12.41 -10.02 -15.59
CA LYS A 159 -12.67 -11.47 -15.59
C LYS A 159 -11.42 -12.31 -15.30
N CYS A 160 -10.22 -11.77 -15.50
CA CYS A 160 -8.98 -12.47 -15.24
C CYS A 160 -8.84 -12.74 -13.74
N ARG A 161 -8.31 -13.92 -13.43
CA ARG A 161 -8.00 -14.33 -12.06
C ARG A 161 -6.50 -14.19 -11.82
N PHE A 162 -6.12 -13.98 -10.59
CA PHE A 162 -4.73 -13.96 -10.18
C PHE A 162 -4.56 -14.71 -8.85
N ILE A 163 -3.33 -15.14 -8.60
CA ILE A 163 -2.89 -15.69 -7.33
C ILE A 163 -1.59 -14.99 -6.91
N TRP A 164 -1.38 -14.86 -5.62
CA TRP A 164 -0.11 -14.43 -5.08
C TRP A 164 0.69 -15.64 -4.59
N LEU A 165 1.91 -15.75 -5.05
CA LEU A 165 2.84 -16.82 -4.65
C LEU A 165 4.06 -16.18 -4.02
N GLY A 166 4.45 -16.69 -2.83
CA GLY A 166 5.69 -16.30 -2.17
C GLY A 166 6.83 -17.25 -2.54
N THR A 167 8.02 -16.70 -2.74
CA THR A 167 9.25 -17.50 -2.95
C THR A 167 10.41 -16.86 -2.20
N LYS A 168 11.39 -17.71 -1.82
CA LYS A 168 12.68 -17.26 -1.26
C LYS A 168 13.73 -16.99 -2.36
N LYS A 169 13.38 -17.24 -3.63
CA LYS A 169 14.29 -16.99 -4.75
C LYS A 169 14.47 -15.48 -4.93
N LYS A 170 15.71 -15.05 -4.88
CA LYS A 170 16.07 -13.66 -5.23
C LYS A 170 16.08 -13.51 -6.74
N LEU A 171 15.51 -12.42 -7.22
CA LEU A 171 15.47 -12.08 -8.62
C LEU A 171 16.51 -10.98 -8.90
N ASN A 172 17.21 -11.08 -10.04
CA ASN A 172 18.23 -10.12 -10.43
C ASN A 172 17.64 -8.87 -11.10
N ALA A 173 16.38 -8.94 -11.52
CA ALA A 173 15.64 -7.84 -12.16
C ALA A 173 14.17 -7.94 -11.81
N PHE A 174 13.47 -6.82 -11.88
CA PHE A 174 12.02 -6.84 -11.84
C PHE A 174 11.48 -7.59 -13.05
N THR A 175 10.81 -8.71 -12.85
CA THR A 175 10.59 -9.71 -13.89
C THR A 175 9.13 -9.82 -14.31
N PHE A 176 8.90 -9.73 -15.61
CA PHE A 176 7.65 -10.11 -16.25
C PHE A 176 7.86 -11.38 -17.07
N ALA A 177 6.91 -12.30 -17.02
CA ALA A 177 6.90 -13.44 -17.92
C ALA A 177 5.51 -13.65 -18.52
N PHE A 178 5.45 -13.84 -19.81
CA PHE A 178 4.22 -14.08 -20.56
C PHE A 178 4.29 -15.48 -21.16
N LYS A 179 3.37 -16.34 -20.77
CA LYS A 179 3.29 -17.72 -21.25
C LYS A 179 1.96 -17.99 -21.94
N GLU A 180 2.02 -18.36 -23.19
CA GLU A 180 0.87 -18.88 -23.92
C GLU A 180 0.59 -20.33 -23.54
N THR A 181 -0.66 -20.65 -23.31
CA THR A 181 -1.13 -22.00 -22.95
C THR A 181 -2.45 -22.31 -23.67
N PRO A 182 -2.91 -23.58 -23.70
CA PRO A 182 -4.22 -23.91 -24.23
C PRO A 182 -5.41 -23.21 -23.56
N TRP A 183 -5.20 -22.68 -22.34
CA TRP A 183 -6.23 -21.95 -21.58
C TRP A 183 -6.10 -20.43 -21.68
N GLY A 184 -5.20 -19.92 -22.53
CA GLY A 184 -4.93 -18.50 -22.73
C GLY A 184 -3.55 -18.08 -22.22
N TRP A 185 -3.36 -16.77 -22.11
CA TRP A 185 -2.12 -16.16 -21.67
C TRP A 185 -2.05 -16.08 -20.16
N PHE A 186 -0.92 -16.54 -19.60
CA PHE A 186 -0.53 -16.27 -18.23
C PHE A 186 0.49 -15.14 -18.20
N ASN A 187 0.29 -14.23 -17.28
CA ASN A 187 1.21 -13.14 -17.01
C ASN A 187 1.74 -13.28 -15.57
N LEU A 188 3.03 -13.34 -15.41
CA LEU A 188 3.71 -13.40 -14.12
C LEU A 188 4.44 -12.08 -13.89
N HIS A 189 4.22 -11.48 -12.74
CA HIS A 189 5.02 -10.38 -12.19
C HIS A 189 5.78 -10.91 -10.99
N ALA A 190 7.10 -10.82 -11.00
CA ALA A 190 7.94 -11.34 -9.94
C ALA A 190 8.99 -10.31 -9.50
N TYR A 191 9.09 -10.12 -8.19
CA TYR A 191 9.98 -9.15 -7.56
C TYR A 191 10.31 -9.55 -6.11
#